data_e25a9ee42c36c9099d837651a7d80474
#
_entry.id   e25a9ee42c36c9099d837651a7d80474
#
_cell.length_a   1.000
_cell.length_b   1.000
_cell.length_c   1.000
_cell.angle_alpha   90.00
_cell.angle_beta   90.00
_cell.angle_gamma   90.00
#
_symmetry.space_group_name_H-M   'P 1'
#
loop_
_entity.id
_entity.type
_entity.pdbx_description
1 polymer ?
#
loop_
_entity_poly.entity_id
_entity_poly.type
_entity_poly.pdbx_seq_one_letter_code
_entity_poly.pdbx_strand_id
1 'polypeptide(L)'
;MTALLTGLASLLVFSSVILVHELGHFMAARHCGIHVEEFSIGFGPRLWSTTRDGTTYSVRLLPLGGYNLFSPLPDEEDNEEDESGESAPPPAPKPRKTTLFPLVVSGQKFEDATAWQRFFVTLCGALMNFILGVAVLLVLVLTMGKVGSTTIADFSENATSSAALQEGDTILQICSNPCWTVYDITDWFYTAEEETYNVVVLRGSEVLELQDVTFTPTRDADGNVLYGMDFRVEPMKKDLRHVIAMTCDMYIYYSRAILGSFFDLLVGKVGVEELSGPLGTVSAVNQAVHYGWREVLSLLALLTINVGIFNLLPIPALDGCKLLFLAWEGLTGHPVPPRVQGVINTAGTVALVWLMILVTMHDISRFL
;
A
#
# COMPACT_ATOMS: atom_id res chain seq x y z
N MET A 1 25.85 -14.18 -5.05
CA MET A 1 25.45 -13.61 -3.72
C MET A 1 24.30 -12.61 -3.88
N THR A 2 24.37 -11.67 -4.81
CA THR A 2 23.32 -10.67 -5.09
C THR A 2 21.97 -11.27 -5.47
N ALA A 3 21.90 -12.25 -6.40
CA ALA A 3 20.65 -12.88 -6.80
C ALA A 3 19.90 -13.57 -5.66
N LEU A 4 20.64 -14.24 -4.75
CA LEU A 4 20.03 -14.85 -3.57
C LEU A 4 19.48 -13.79 -2.61
N LEU A 5 20.22 -12.71 -2.40
CA LEU A 5 19.81 -11.60 -1.54
C LEU A 5 18.57 -10.90 -2.12
N THR A 6 18.54 -10.65 -3.43
CA THR A 6 17.36 -10.11 -4.14
C THR A 6 16.16 -11.04 -4.00
N GLY A 7 16.35 -12.35 -4.20
CA GLY A 7 15.27 -13.33 -4.04
C GLY A 7 14.70 -13.33 -2.62
N LEU A 8 15.54 -13.30 -1.60
CA LEU A 8 15.12 -13.23 -0.19
C LEU A 8 14.43 -11.90 0.13
N ALA A 9 14.95 -10.79 -0.36
CA ALA A 9 14.35 -9.47 -0.17
C ALA A 9 12.97 -9.38 -0.86
N SER A 10 12.85 -9.85 -2.11
CA SER A 10 11.57 -9.89 -2.82
C SER A 10 10.55 -10.73 -2.07
N LEU A 11 10.96 -11.93 -1.64
CA LEU A 11 10.10 -12.79 -0.85
C LEU A 11 9.63 -12.11 0.43
N LEU A 12 10.53 -11.48 1.17
CA LEU A 12 10.21 -10.78 2.42
C LEU A 12 9.25 -9.61 2.17
N VAL A 13 9.52 -8.78 1.15
CA VAL A 13 8.68 -7.63 0.80
C VAL A 13 7.27 -8.08 0.43
N PHE A 14 7.13 -8.99 -0.54
CA PHE A 14 5.80 -9.46 -0.97
C PHE A 14 5.05 -10.19 0.13
N SER A 15 5.72 -11.09 0.84
CA SER A 15 5.09 -11.83 1.94
C SER A 15 4.63 -10.91 3.07
N SER A 16 5.40 -9.87 3.40
CA SER A 16 5.01 -8.90 4.45
C SER A 16 3.74 -8.15 4.09
N VAL A 17 3.64 -7.65 2.85
CA VAL A 17 2.48 -6.89 2.38
C VAL A 17 1.22 -7.73 2.44
N ILE A 18 1.27 -8.97 1.92
CA ILE A 18 0.11 -9.85 1.85
C ILE A 18 -0.24 -10.41 3.23
N LEU A 19 0.76 -10.83 4.01
CA LEU A 19 0.53 -11.36 5.35
C LEU A 19 -0.15 -10.33 6.26
N VAL A 20 0.28 -9.07 6.21
CA VAL A 20 -0.30 -8.00 7.02
C VAL A 20 -1.72 -7.68 6.57
N HIS A 21 -1.99 -7.73 5.26
CA HIS A 21 -3.34 -7.60 4.71
C HIS A 21 -4.28 -8.70 5.24
N GLU A 22 -3.89 -9.96 5.10
CA GLU A 22 -4.67 -11.10 5.59
C GLU A 22 -4.84 -11.09 7.11
N LEU A 23 -3.81 -10.64 7.84
CA LEU A 23 -3.87 -10.45 9.28
C LEU A 23 -4.94 -9.43 9.67
N GLY A 24 -5.15 -8.39 8.85
CA GLY A 24 -6.21 -7.41 9.05
C GLY A 24 -7.59 -8.05 9.04
N HIS A 25 -7.90 -8.85 8.02
CA HIS A 25 -9.14 -9.60 7.92
C HIS A 25 -9.32 -10.56 9.10
N PHE A 26 -8.28 -11.32 9.41
CA PHE A 26 -8.26 -12.28 10.51
C PHE A 26 -8.58 -11.63 11.87
N MET A 27 -7.87 -10.57 12.20
CA MET A 27 -8.06 -9.87 13.49
C MET A 27 -9.46 -9.26 13.61
N ALA A 28 -9.96 -8.65 12.53
CA ALA A 28 -11.30 -8.06 12.50
C ALA A 28 -12.39 -9.13 12.58
N ALA A 29 -12.25 -10.26 11.88
CA ALA A 29 -13.17 -11.38 11.96
C ALA A 29 -13.27 -11.92 13.39
N ARG A 30 -12.13 -12.18 14.02
CA ARG A 30 -12.07 -12.63 15.43
C ARG A 30 -12.67 -11.59 16.38
N HIS A 31 -12.46 -10.29 16.14
CA HIS A 31 -13.06 -9.23 16.94
C HIS A 31 -14.58 -9.19 16.82
N CYS A 32 -15.10 -9.40 15.60
CA CYS A 32 -16.54 -9.47 15.34
C CYS A 32 -17.18 -10.81 15.78
N GLY A 33 -16.42 -11.76 16.32
CA GLY A 33 -16.90 -13.08 16.71
C GLY A 33 -17.17 -14.00 15.52
N ILE A 34 -16.61 -13.71 14.36
CA ILE A 34 -16.71 -14.54 13.15
C ILE A 34 -15.65 -15.64 13.24
N HIS A 35 -16.08 -16.87 12.97
CA HIS A 35 -15.17 -18.03 12.97
C HIS A 35 -14.26 -18.01 11.76
N VAL A 36 -12.96 -18.21 11.97
CA VAL A 36 -11.96 -18.37 10.93
C VAL A 36 -11.43 -19.79 11.01
N GLU A 37 -11.72 -20.60 10.03
CA GLU A 37 -11.31 -22.01 9.98
C GLU A 37 -9.83 -22.17 9.72
N GLU A 38 -9.30 -21.44 8.73
CA GLU A 38 -7.90 -21.46 8.38
C GLU A 38 -7.35 -20.05 8.13
N PHE A 39 -6.22 -19.76 8.75
CA PHE A 39 -5.36 -18.63 8.42
C PHE A 39 -4.09 -19.19 7.79
N SER A 40 -3.89 -18.96 6.51
CA SER A 40 -2.79 -19.52 5.74
C SER A 40 -1.80 -18.47 5.27
N ILE A 41 -0.51 -18.77 5.45
CA ILE A 41 0.60 -18.03 4.84
C ILE A 41 1.07 -18.84 3.64
N GLY A 42 0.89 -18.25 2.43
CA GLY A 42 1.24 -18.88 1.18
C GLY A 42 0.13 -19.72 0.54
N PHE A 43 0.45 -20.31 -0.60
CA PHE A 43 -0.42 -21.19 -1.38
C PHE A 43 0.22 -22.54 -1.66
N GLY A 44 -0.57 -23.50 -2.14
CA GLY A 44 -0.10 -24.83 -2.50
C GLY A 44 -0.08 -25.82 -1.32
N PRO A 45 0.74 -26.89 -1.42
CA PRO A 45 0.79 -27.91 -0.38
C PRO A 45 1.17 -27.37 1.00
N ARG A 46 0.52 -27.88 2.05
CA ARG A 46 0.83 -27.51 3.44
C ARG A 46 2.20 -28.07 3.83
N LEU A 47 3.11 -27.20 4.29
CA LEU A 47 4.39 -27.58 4.87
C LEU A 47 4.30 -27.79 6.35
N TRP A 48 3.50 -26.96 7.02
CA TRP A 48 3.27 -27.02 8.46
C TRP A 48 1.87 -26.48 8.78
N SER A 49 1.23 -27.08 9.80
CA SER A 49 -0.03 -26.57 10.31
C SER A 49 -0.18 -26.89 11.81
N THR A 50 -0.92 -26.02 12.49
CA THR A 50 -1.32 -26.23 13.89
C THR A 50 -2.72 -25.65 14.08
N THR A 51 -3.54 -26.33 14.87
CA THR A 51 -4.89 -25.85 15.19
C THR A 51 -4.91 -25.33 16.63
N ARG A 52 -5.36 -24.09 16.78
CA ARG A 52 -5.51 -23.47 18.09
C ARG A 52 -6.81 -22.66 18.13
N ASP A 53 -7.58 -22.80 19.21
CA ASP A 53 -8.83 -22.08 19.45
C ASP A 53 -9.82 -22.17 18.24
N GLY A 54 -9.90 -23.33 17.59
CA GLY A 54 -10.76 -23.60 16.44
C GLY A 54 -10.24 -23.09 15.10
N THR A 55 -9.10 -22.41 15.06
CA THR A 55 -8.48 -21.92 13.81
C THR A 55 -7.26 -22.76 13.48
N THR A 56 -7.15 -23.22 12.24
CA THR A 56 -5.95 -23.87 11.70
C THR A 56 -5.01 -22.82 11.13
N TYR A 57 -3.83 -22.69 11.70
CA TYR A 57 -2.74 -21.88 11.18
C TYR A 57 -1.86 -22.74 10.29
N SER A 58 -1.65 -22.34 9.05
CA SER A 58 -0.84 -23.11 8.10
C SER A 58 0.21 -22.26 7.40
N VAL A 59 1.34 -22.93 7.08
CA VAL A 59 2.39 -22.39 6.21
C VAL A 59 2.47 -23.31 4.99
N ARG A 60 2.42 -22.72 3.81
CA ARG A 60 2.37 -23.43 2.54
C ARG A 60 3.63 -23.21 1.70
N LEU A 61 3.82 -24.07 0.69
CA LEU A 61 5.06 -24.12 -0.09
C LEU A 61 5.39 -22.85 -0.86
N LEU A 62 4.39 -22.18 -1.42
CA LEU A 62 4.55 -20.95 -2.19
C LEU A 62 4.24 -19.75 -1.30
N PRO A 63 5.26 -19.05 -0.76
CA PRO A 63 5.05 -17.94 0.17
C PRO A 63 4.65 -16.63 -0.56
N LEU A 64 3.94 -16.76 -1.67
CA LEU A 64 3.42 -15.66 -2.49
C LEU A 64 1.94 -15.49 -2.18
N GLY A 65 1.61 -14.96 -1.00
CA GLY A 65 0.22 -14.75 -0.65
C GLY A 65 -0.19 -15.30 0.72
N GLY A 66 -1.48 -15.33 0.94
CA GLY A 66 -2.14 -15.89 2.10
C GLY A 66 -3.64 -15.90 1.85
N TYR A 67 -4.40 -16.48 2.77
CA TYR A 67 -5.85 -16.41 2.74
C TYR A 67 -6.45 -16.69 4.12
N ASN A 68 -7.66 -16.20 4.30
CA ASN A 68 -8.53 -16.54 5.42
C ASN A 68 -9.71 -17.37 4.90
N LEU A 69 -9.90 -18.55 5.45
CA LEU A 69 -11.07 -19.37 5.20
C LEU A 69 -12.10 -19.12 6.30
N PHE A 70 -13.26 -18.58 5.93
CA PHE A 70 -14.34 -18.24 6.88
C PHE A 70 -15.43 -19.29 6.99
N SER A 71 -15.58 -20.18 6.00
CA SER A 71 -16.61 -21.23 5.97
C SER A 71 -16.06 -22.44 5.22
N PRO A 72 -16.48 -23.69 5.59
CA PRO A 72 -16.14 -24.85 4.80
C PRO A 72 -16.68 -24.69 3.39
N LEU A 73 -15.92 -25.15 2.41
CA LEU A 73 -16.39 -25.27 1.03
C LEU A 73 -17.57 -26.26 1.00
N PRO A 74 -18.67 -25.98 0.25
CA PRO A 74 -19.86 -26.86 0.21
C PRO A 74 -19.59 -28.28 -0.27
N ASP A 75 -18.46 -28.54 -0.90
CA ASP A 75 -18.18 -29.80 -1.60
C ASP A 75 -17.48 -30.88 -0.73
N GLU A 76 -17.17 -30.63 0.53
CA GLU A 76 -16.54 -31.64 1.40
C GLU A 76 -17.52 -32.35 2.37
N GLU A 77 -18.78 -31.89 2.47
CA GLU A 77 -19.77 -32.50 3.38
C GLU A 77 -20.59 -33.66 2.76
N ASP A 78 -20.51 -33.90 1.44
CA ASP A 78 -21.42 -34.85 0.76
C ASP A 78 -20.82 -36.25 0.46
N ASN A 79 -19.65 -36.62 0.98
CA ASN A 79 -19.05 -37.91 0.71
C ASN A 79 -18.74 -38.81 1.93
N GLU A 80 -19.31 -38.52 3.10
CA GLU A 80 -19.33 -39.50 4.21
C GLU A 80 -20.77 -39.79 4.63
N GLU A 81 -21.54 -40.45 3.76
CA GLU A 81 -22.64 -41.31 4.21
C GLU A 81 -22.02 -42.54 4.89
N ASP A 82 -21.69 -42.39 6.16
CA ASP A 82 -21.50 -43.57 7.02
C ASP A 82 -22.80 -43.84 7.77
N GLU A 83 -23.46 -44.92 7.36
CA GLU A 83 -24.47 -45.60 8.11
C GLU A 83 -23.89 -46.06 9.44
N SER A 84 -24.12 -45.33 10.53
CA SER A 84 -24.30 -45.94 11.86
C SER A 84 -24.58 -44.89 12.94
N GLY A 85 -25.78 -45.01 13.52
CA GLY A 85 -26.09 -44.85 14.91
C GLY A 85 -25.55 -43.67 15.72
N GLU A 86 -26.45 -42.73 15.95
CA GLU A 86 -26.70 -42.06 17.23
C GLU A 86 -25.50 -41.92 18.20
N SER A 87 -24.79 -40.78 18.17
CA SER A 87 -24.08 -40.28 19.34
C SER A 87 -24.18 -38.76 19.43
N ALA A 88 -24.57 -38.26 20.59
CA ALA A 88 -24.79 -36.86 20.93
C ALA A 88 -23.54 -36.00 20.66
N PRO A 89 -23.73 -34.71 20.28
CA PRO A 89 -22.62 -33.80 20.01
C PRO A 89 -21.78 -33.58 21.27
N PRO A 90 -20.43 -33.50 21.14
CA PRO A 90 -19.56 -33.24 22.27
C PRO A 90 -19.83 -31.84 22.85
N PRO A 91 -19.73 -31.69 24.20
CA PRO A 91 -19.99 -30.40 24.85
C PRO A 91 -19.02 -29.32 24.38
N ALA A 92 -19.55 -28.15 24.07
CA ALA A 92 -18.79 -26.96 23.65
C ALA A 92 -17.63 -26.66 24.63
N PRO A 93 -16.42 -26.40 24.16
CA PRO A 93 -15.27 -26.09 25.01
C PRO A 93 -15.51 -24.78 25.77
N LYS A 94 -15.30 -24.82 27.09
CA LYS A 94 -15.41 -23.64 27.97
C LYS A 94 -14.39 -22.59 27.59
N PRO A 95 -14.75 -21.27 27.55
CA PRO A 95 -13.85 -20.22 27.15
C PRO A 95 -12.67 -20.06 28.11
N ARG A 96 -11.45 -20.25 27.63
CA ARG A 96 -10.21 -19.94 28.36
C ARG A 96 -9.91 -18.44 28.20
N LYS A 97 -9.96 -17.73 29.32
CA LYS A 97 -9.50 -16.33 29.43
C LYS A 97 -7.99 -16.30 29.22
N THR A 98 -7.51 -15.81 28.11
CA THR A 98 -6.11 -15.45 27.93
C THR A 98 -6.04 -14.06 27.30
N THR A 99 -5.48 -13.19 28.04
CA THR A 99 -5.33 -11.76 27.98
C THR A 99 -4.33 -11.30 26.91
N LEU A 100 -4.72 -10.49 25.99
CA LEU A 100 -4.21 -9.18 25.59
C LEU A 100 -5.20 -8.49 24.63
N PHE A 101 -6.01 -9.25 23.94
CA PHE A 101 -7.25 -8.80 23.26
C PHE A 101 -8.31 -9.86 23.59
N PRO A 102 -9.49 -9.50 24.06
CA PRO A 102 -10.58 -10.46 24.26
C PRO A 102 -11.11 -10.88 22.89
N LEU A 103 -10.46 -11.85 22.28
CA LEU A 103 -10.92 -12.49 21.04
C LEU A 103 -12.09 -13.37 21.43
N VAL A 104 -13.30 -12.92 21.12
CA VAL A 104 -14.50 -13.70 21.35
C VAL A 104 -14.49 -14.88 20.39
N VAL A 105 -14.33 -16.10 20.93
CA VAL A 105 -14.49 -17.33 20.17
C VAL A 105 -16.00 -17.62 20.09
N SER A 106 -16.72 -16.93 19.23
CA SER A 106 -18.09 -17.26 18.91
C SER A 106 -18.14 -17.84 17.49
N GLY A 107 -18.82 -18.94 17.31
CA GLY A 107 -18.86 -19.70 16.08
C GLY A 107 -19.82 -19.15 15.02
N GLN A 108 -19.93 -17.82 14.82
CA GLN A 108 -20.75 -17.23 13.79
C GLN A 108 -20.07 -17.38 12.44
N LYS A 109 -20.79 -17.91 11.43
CA LYS A 109 -20.28 -17.93 10.05
C LYS A 109 -20.20 -16.51 9.49
N PHE A 110 -19.27 -16.28 8.54
CA PHE A 110 -19.13 -14.97 7.89
C PHE A 110 -20.43 -14.50 7.22
N GLU A 111 -21.18 -15.42 6.62
CA GLU A 111 -22.43 -15.15 5.93
C GLU A 111 -23.56 -14.73 6.89
N ASP A 112 -23.55 -15.25 8.12
CA ASP A 112 -24.55 -14.94 9.15
C ASP A 112 -24.27 -13.62 9.87
N ALA A 113 -23.08 -13.05 9.68
CA ALA A 113 -22.69 -11.78 10.27
C ALA A 113 -23.44 -10.61 9.60
N THR A 114 -23.67 -9.54 10.37
CA THR A 114 -24.30 -8.33 9.81
C THR A 114 -23.47 -7.73 8.68
N ALA A 115 -24.14 -7.03 7.74
CA ALA A 115 -23.43 -6.35 6.62
C ALA A 115 -22.30 -5.44 7.10
N TRP A 116 -22.50 -4.72 8.23
CA TRP A 116 -21.50 -3.84 8.80
C TRP A 116 -20.31 -4.57 9.43
N GLN A 117 -20.53 -5.74 10.05
CA GLN A 117 -19.44 -6.58 10.54
C GLN A 117 -18.60 -7.12 9.36
N ARG A 118 -19.25 -7.63 8.32
CA ARG A 118 -18.57 -8.08 7.10
C ARG A 118 -17.82 -6.93 6.40
N PHE A 119 -18.43 -5.75 6.34
CA PHE A 119 -17.79 -4.54 5.83
C PHE A 119 -16.52 -4.20 6.61
N PHE A 120 -16.60 -4.19 7.96
CA PHE A 120 -15.46 -3.92 8.81
C PHE A 120 -14.34 -4.94 8.63
N VAL A 121 -14.67 -6.23 8.56
CA VAL A 121 -13.69 -7.30 8.30
C VAL A 121 -13.00 -7.07 6.96
N THR A 122 -13.76 -6.80 5.90
CA THR A 122 -13.21 -6.57 4.57
C THR A 122 -12.34 -5.31 4.51
N LEU A 123 -12.74 -4.23 5.19
CA LEU A 123 -11.99 -2.97 5.25
C LEU A 123 -10.64 -3.14 5.97
N CYS A 124 -10.59 -3.96 7.02
CA CYS A 124 -9.40 -4.10 7.87
C CYS A 124 -8.19 -4.67 7.14
N GLY A 125 -8.36 -5.42 6.06
CA GLY A 125 -7.25 -5.85 5.21
C GLY A 125 -6.47 -4.65 4.65
N ALA A 126 -7.15 -3.74 4.00
CA ALA A 126 -6.55 -2.52 3.46
C ALA A 126 -6.01 -1.59 4.57
N LEU A 127 -6.74 -1.45 5.69
CA LEU A 127 -6.30 -0.63 6.83
C LEU A 127 -4.98 -1.11 7.41
N MET A 128 -4.77 -2.42 7.52
CA MET A 128 -3.53 -2.97 8.03
C MET A 128 -2.34 -2.68 7.12
N ASN A 129 -2.54 -2.64 5.80
CA ASN A 129 -1.51 -2.21 4.87
C ASN A 129 -1.16 -0.73 5.06
N PHE A 130 -2.14 0.13 5.31
CA PHE A 130 -1.87 1.54 5.63
C PHE A 130 -1.08 1.68 6.94
N ILE A 131 -1.44 0.92 7.97
CA ILE A 131 -0.70 0.90 9.24
C ILE A 131 0.75 0.43 9.01
N LEU A 132 0.95 -0.63 8.21
CA LEU A 132 2.28 -1.10 7.85
C LEU A 132 3.06 -0.01 7.11
N GLY A 133 2.45 0.67 6.14
CA GLY A 133 3.07 1.79 5.41
C GLY A 133 3.55 2.88 6.34
N VAL A 134 2.70 3.35 7.25
CA VAL A 134 3.08 4.35 8.26
C VAL A 134 4.21 3.84 9.16
N ALA A 135 4.14 2.59 9.63
CA ALA A 135 5.18 2.02 10.49
C ALA A 135 6.54 1.92 9.78
N VAL A 136 6.55 1.49 8.53
CA VAL A 136 7.78 1.39 7.72
C VAL A 136 8.36 2.78 7.44
N LEU A 137 7.53 3.75 7.06
CA LEU A 137 7.97 5.13 6.85
C LEU A 137 8.50 5.76 8.14
N LEU A 138 7.86 5.51 9.26
CA LEU A 138 8.34 5.98 10.57
C LEU A 138 9.73 5.41 10.88
N VAL A 139 9.94 4.10 10.67
CA VAL A 139 11.27 3.48 10.82
C VAL A 139 12.28 4.10 9.85
N LEU A 140 11.89 4.35 8.61
CA LEU A 140 12.74 4.97 7.61
C LEU A 140 13.18 6.38 8.07
N VAL A 141 12.23 7.25 8.46
CA VAL A 141 12.51 8.60 8.96
C VAL A 141 13.38 8.56 10.23
N LEU A 142 13.09 7.62 11.16
CA LEU A 142 13.90 7.44 12.38
C LEU A 142 15.34 7.05 12.07
N THR A 143 15.60 6.39 10.98
CA THR A 143 16.95 5.95 10.58
C THR A 143 17.68 6.93 9.65
N MET A 144 16.99 7.95 9.12
CA MET A 144 17.61 9.04 8.38
C MET A 144 18.53 9.83 9.31
N GLY A 145 19.72 10.18 8.85
CA GLY A 145 20.68 10.98 9.65
C GLY A 145 20.24 12.43 9.82
N LYS A 146 19.65 13.00 8.79
CA LYS A 146 19.15 14.38 8.71
C LYS A 146 17.84 14.38 7.92
N VAL A 147 16.97 15.31 8.24
CA VAL A 147 15.70 15.56 7.53
C VAL A 147 15.83 16.94 6.88
N GLY A 148 15.49 17.05 5.60
CA GLY A 148 15.49 18.33 4.90
C GLY A 148 14.33 19.22 5.36
N SER A 149 14.60 20.50 5.61
CA SER A 149 13.59 21.54 5.82
C SER A 149 13.12 22.10 4.48
N THR A 150 12.29 23.14 4.50
CA THR A 150 11.98 23.97 3.33
C THR A 150 12.84 25.25 3.28
N THR A 151 13.82 25.38 4.17
CA THR A 151 14.73 26.53 4.23
C THR A 151 15.95 26.31 3.32
N ILE A 152 16.23 27.26 2.47
CA ILE A 152 17.36 27.22 1.53
C ILE A 152 18.67 27.37 2.30
N ALA A 153 19.56 26.43 2.14
CA ALA A 153 20.89 26.44 2.75
C ALA A 153 21.95 27.07 1.84
N ASP A 154 21.99 26.61 0.59
CA ASP A 154 22.90 27.06 -0.45
C ASP A 154 22.30 26.83 -1.84
N PHE A 155 22.88 27.45 -2.86
CA PHE A 155 22.49 27.26 -4.26
C PHE A 155 23.50 26.40 -5.00
N SER A 156 23.00 25.65 -5.99
CA SER A 156 23.87 24.92 -6.92
C SER A 156 24.67 25.89 -7.80
N GLU A 157 25.77 25.43 -8.39
CA GLU A 157 26.55 26.22 -9.34
C GLU A 157 25.65 26.63 -10.53
N ASN A 158 25.55 27.93 -10.81
CA ASN A 158 24.67 28.50 -11.85
C ASN A 158 23.15 28.35 -11.61
N ALA A 159 22.71 28.26 -10.35
CA ALA A 159 21.30 28.25 -10.01
C ALA A 159 20.59 29.52 -10.49
N THR A 160 19.59 29.38 -11.36
CA THR A 160 18.81 30.52 -11.86
C THR A 160 17.86 31.08 -10.80
N SER A 161 17.41 30.23 -9.88
CA SER A 161 16.53 30.65 -8.78
C SER A 161 17.20 31.63 -7.80
N SER A 162 18.53 31.65 -7.73
CA SER A 162 19.30 32.60 -6.91
C SER A 162 19.15 34.07 -7.28
N ALA A 163 18.57 34.38 -8.45
CA ALA A 163 18.25 35.73 -8.85
C ALA A 163 17.08 36.32 -8.02
N ALA A 164 16.18 35.50 -7.52
CA ALA A 164 14.99 35.91 -6.77
C ALA A 164 14.99 35.38 -5.33
N LEU A 165 15.41 34.13 -5.14
CA LEU A 165 15.53 33.47 -3.83
C LEU A 165 16.87 33.79 -3.17
N GLN A 166 16.91 33.69 -1.82
CA GLN A 166 18.11 33.94 -1.02
C GLN A 166 18.35 32.79 -0.05
N GLU A 167 19.62 32.60 0.36
CA GLU A 167 19.97 31.73 1.46
C GLU A 167 19.23 32.15 2.74
N GLY A 168 18.67 31.19 3.45
CA GLY A 168 17.81 31.44 4.63
C GLY A 168 16.33 31.65 4.34
N ASP A 169 15.91 31.77 3.07
CA ASP A 169 14.50 31.78 2.72
C ASP A 169 13.86 30.44 3.06
N THR A 170 12.72 30.48 3.75
CA THR A 170 11.91 29.27 3.97
C THR A 170 10.77 29.26 2.98
N ILE A 171 10.75 28.29 2.09
CA ILE A 171 9.67 28.14 1.08
C ILE A 171 8.41 27.67 1.79
N LEU A 172 7.36 28.50 1.69
CA LEU A 172 6.04 28.21 2.27
C LEU A 172 5.08 27.65 1.24
N GLN A 173 5.23 28.09 -0.03
CA GLN A 173 4.32 27.70 -1.09
C GLN A 173 4.99 27.89 -2.47
N ILE A 174 4.71 26.98 -3.41
CA ILE A 174 5.08 27.11 -4.82
C ILE A 174 3.77 27.09 -5.62
N CYS A 175 3.51 28.15 -6.37
CA CYS A 175 2.20 28.43 -7.00
C CYS A 175 1.07 28.34 -5.97
N SER A 176 0.15 27.39 -6.11
CA SER A 176 -0.98 27.18 -5.16
C SER A 176 -0.73 26.04 -4.18
N ASN A 177 0.46 25.41 -4.21
CA ASN A 177 0.77 24.22 -3.42
C ASN A 177 1.59 24.59 -2.18
N PRO A 178 1.07 24.41 -0.95
CA PRO A 178 1.82 24.66 0.27
C PRO A 178 2.96 23.64 0.42
N CYS A 179 4.11 24.12 0.87
CA CYS A 179 5.30 23.31 1.11
C CYS A 179 5.56 23.21 2.62
N TRP A 180 5.36 22.02 3.19
CA TRP A 180 5.59 21.73 4.61
C TRP A 180 6.92 21.04 4.84
N THR A 181 7.38 20.27 3.85
CA THR A 181 8.64 19.55 3.86
C THR A 181 9.33 19.63 2.51
N VAL A 182 10.59 19.16 2.47
CA VAL A 182 11.33 19.04 1.21
C VAL A 182 10.65 18.12 0.19
N TYR A 183 9.83 17.17 0.64
CA TYR A 183 9.10 16.28 -0.28
C TYR A 183 8.03 17.01 -1.07
N ASP A 184 7.33 17.99 -0.47
CA ASP A 184 6.37 18.81 -1.19
C ASP A 184 7.05 19.62 -2.31
N ILE A 185 8.25 20.14 -2.01
CA ILE A 185 9.06 20.85 -3.00
C ILE A 185 9.49 19.91 -4.12
N THR A 186 9.97 18.71 -3.77
CA THR A 186 10.44 17.73 -4.75
C THR A 186 9.29 17.21 -5.62
N ASP A 187 8.13 16.91 -5.01
CA ASP A 187 6.92 16.44 -5.70
C ASP A 187 6.45 17.46 -6.73
N TRP A 188 6.47 18.73 -6.32
CA TRP A 188 6.10 19.81 -7.20
C TRP A 188 7.00 19.85 -8.46
N PHE A 189 8.33 19.69 -8.32
CA PHE A 189 9.25 19.69 -9.46
C PHE A 189 9.07 18.50 -10.41
N TYR A 190 8.54 17.36 -9.94
CA TYR A 190 8.21 16.24 -10.83
C TYR A 190 7.03 16.54 -11.77
N THR A 191 6.17 17.48 -11.39
CA THR A 191 4.99 17.89 -12.19
C THR A 191 5.17 19.24 -12.88
N ALA A 192 6.33 19.88 -12.73
CA ALA A 192 6.63 21.20 -13.21
C ALA A 192 6.89 21.21 -14.73
N GLU A 193 6.00 21.84 -15.50
CA GLU A 193 6.11 21.96 -16.96
C GLU A 193 6.51 23.36 -17.44
N GLU A 194 6.41 24.38 -16.57
CA GLU A 194 6.66 25.77 -16.91
C GLU A 194 8.07 26.22 -16.52
N GLU A 195 8.56 27.28 -17.10
CA GLU A 195 9.88 27.86 -16.84
C GLU A 195 9.88 28.79 -15.62
N THR A 196 8.74 29.42 -15.31
CA THR A 196 8.61 30.44 -14.26
C THR A 196 7.48 30.12 -13.31
N TYR A 197 7.69 30.42 -12.02
CA TYR A 197 6.75 30.06 -10.95
C TYR A 197 6.67 31.14 -9.89
N ASN A 198 5.49 31.26 -9.29
CA ASN A 198 5.28 32.11 -8.12
C ASN A 198 5.66 31.35 -6.86
N VAL A 199 6.55 31.91 -6.05
CA VAL A 199 7.03 31.27 -4.82
C VAL A 199 6.77 32.21 -3.63
N VAL A 200 6.11 31.68 -2.61
CA VAL A 200 5.93 32.38 -1.34
C VAL A 200 7.00 31.92 -0.37
N VAL A 201 7.76 32.84 0.15
CA VAL A 201 8.85 32.56 1.09
C VAL A 201 8.70 33.39 2.36
N LEU A 202 9.21 32.82 3.46
CA LEU A 202 9.48 33.56 4.68
C LEU A 202 10.95 33.98 4.69
N ARG A 203 11.21 35.27 4.54
CA ARG A 203 12.53 35.87 4.59
C ARG A 203 12.71 36.63 5.89
N GLY A 204 13.45 36.07 6.84
CA GLY A 204 13.53 36.62 8.18
C GLY A 204 12.19 36.52 8.91
N SER A 205 11.46 37.65 9.04
CA SER A 205 10.11 37.68 9.65
C SER A 205 9.01 38.13 8.68
N GLU A 206 9.35 38.35 7.41
CA GLU A 206 8.40 38.84 6.40
C GLU A 206 8.04 37.72 5.43
N VAL A 207 6.76 37.63 5.10
CA VAL A 207 6.25 36.75 4.07
C VAL A 207 6.27 37.53 2.74
N LEU A 208 7.02 37.02 1.78
CA LEU A 208 7.20 37.62 0.46
C LEU A 208 6.64 36.70 -0.61
N GLU A 209 5.88 37.26 -1.53
CA GLU A 209 5.45 36.59 -2.75
C GLU A 209 6.38 37.03 -3.88
N LEU A 210 7.18 36.08 -4.38
CA LEU A 210 8.11 36.27 -5.48
C LEU A 210 7.46 35.77 -6.76
N GLN A 211 7.35 36.61 -7.74
CA GLN A 211 6.77 36.27 -9.04
C GLN A 211 7.87 35.92 -10.05
N ASP A 212 7.53 35.08 -11.02
CA ASP A 212 8.39 34.71 -12.14
C ASP A 212 9.77 34.14 -11.70
N VAL A 213 9.80 33.36 -10.63
CA VAL A 213 11.03 32.67 -10.21
C VAL A 213 11.35 31.56 -11.22
N THR A 214 12.56 31.61 -11.78
CA THR A 214 13.05 30.60 -12.74
C THR A 214 13.93 29.61 -12.05
N PHE A 215 13.80 28.32 -12.40
CA PHE A 215 14.67 27.26 -11.91
C PHE A 215 15.56 26.69 -13.02
N THR A 216 16.73 26.19 -12.67
CA THR A 216 17.69 25.72 -13.66
C THR A 216 17.15 24.52 -14.43
N PRO A 217 17.01 24.63 -15.77
CA PRO A 217 16.54 23.51 -16.57
C PRO A 217 17.61 22.41 -16.65
N THR A 218 17.19 21.17 -16.46
CA THR A 218 17.99 19.97 -16.72
C THR A 218 17.38 19.20 -17.87
N ARG A 219 18.14 18.35 -18.55
CA ARG A 219 17.61 17.47 -19.62
C ARG A 219 17.73 16.04 -19.17
N ASP A 220 16.65 15.29 -19.37
CA ASP A 220 16.66 13.84 -19.20
C ASP A 220 17.40 13.13 -20.35
N ALA A 221 17.50 11.80 -20.26
CA ALA A 221 18.14 10.96 -21.28
C ALA A 221 17.44 11.02 -22.63
N ASP A 222 16.14 11.35 -22.65
CA ASP A 222 15.28 11.45 -23.84
C ASP A 222 15.27 12.87 -24.44
N GLY A 223 15.97 13.83 -23.78
CA GLY A 223 16.11 15.20 -24.22
C GLY A 223 14.98 16.15 -23.77
N ASN A 224 14.04 15.69 -22.95
CA ASN A 224 12.99 16.52 -22.37
C ASN A 224 13.61 17.49 -21.35
N VAL A 225 13.08 18.70 -21.31
CA VAL A 225 13.49 19.70 -20.33
C VAL A 225 12.74 19.45 -19.04
N LEU A 226 13.49 19.22 -17.97
CA LEU A 226 12.97 19.09 -16.61
C LEU A 226 13.46 20.27 -15.79
N TYR A 227 12.58 20.86 -15.01
CA TYR A 227 12.96 21.86 -14.02
C TYR A 227 13.12 21.18 -12.67
N GLY A 228 14.25 21.40 -12.01
CA GLY A 228 14.61 20.76 -10.78
C GLY A 228 14.99 21.73 -9.68
N MET A 229 15.04 21.25 -8.45
CA MET A 229 15.52 22.01 -7.32
C MET A 229 17.00 22.32 -7.51
N ASP A 230 17.35 23.58 -7.76
CA ASP A 230 18.71 24.07 -8.00
C ASP A 230 19.36 24.67 -6.74
N PHE A 231 18.81 24.36 -5.58
CA PHE A 231 19.30 24.73 -4.26
C PHE A 231 19.31 23.53 -3.32
N ARG A 232 20.02 23.63 -2.22
CA ARG A 232 20.00 22.67 -1.12
C ARG A 232 19.23 23.25 0.04
N VAL A 233 18.61 22.38 0.83
CA VAL A 233 17.84 22.77 2.01
C VAL A 233 18.61 22.50 3.30
N GLU A 234 18.37 23.34 4.29
CA GLU A 234 18.96 23.15 5.63
C GLU A 234 18.47 21.87 6.29
N PRO A 235 19.35 21.16 7.00
CA PRO A 235 18.93 20.01 7.78
C PRO A 235 18.14 20.44 9.00
N MET A 236 16.95 19.86 9.16
CA MET A 236 16.09 20.09 10.32
C MET A 236 16.53 19.27 11.53
N LYS A 237 16.34 19.82 12.75
CA LYS A 237 16.54 19.04 13.98
C LYS A 237 15.53 17.91 14.05
N LYS A 238 16.03 16.71 14.37
CA LYS A 238 15.22 15.50 14.46
C LYS A 238 14.59 15.39 15.85
N ASP A 239 13.49 16.07 16.07
CA ASP A 239 12.63 15.88 17.22
C ASP A 239 11.38 15.05 16.86
N LEU A 240 10.62 14.67 17.86
CA LEU A 240 9.44 13.80 17.66
C LEU A 240 8.40 14.46 16.74
N ARG A 241 8.21 15.79 16.83
CA ARG A 241 7.24 16.52 16.00
C ARG A 241 7.63 16.47 14.53
N HIS A 242 8.91 16.73 14.21
CA HIS A 242 9.42 16.70 12.86
C HIS A 242 9.43 15.27 12.28
N VAL A 243 9.72 14.26 13.10
CA VAL A 243 9.62 12.85 12.68
C VAL A 243 8.20 12.49 12.30
N ILE A 244 7.20 12.87 13.09
CA ILE A 244 5.79 12.60 12.79
C ILE A 244 5.36 13.37 11.52
N ALA A 245 5.65 14.67 11.44
CA ALA A 245 5.32 15.49 10.27
C ALA A 245 5.89 14.87 9.01
N MET A 246 7.19 14.57 8.99
CA MET A 246 7.88 13.97 7.86
C MET A 246 7.30 12.61 7.45
N THR A 247 6.92 11.78 8.44
CA THR A 247 6.28 10.49 8.16
C THR A 247 4.93 10.69 7.48
N CYS A 248 4.13 11.65 7.95
CA CYS A 248 2.84 11.99 7.34
C CYS A 248 3.00 12.53 5.91
N ASP A 249 3.98 13.41 5.69
CA ASP A 249 4.21 14.01 4.38
C ASP A 249 4.71 12.98 3.37
N MET A 250 5.65 12.13 3.75
CA MET A 250 6.07 11.00 2.90
C MET A 250 4.90 10.07 2.57
N TYR A 251 4.02 9.83 3.54
CA TYR A 251 2.83 9.00 3.32
C TYR A 251 1.87 9.66 2.32
N ILE A 252 1.63 10.97 2.47
CA ILE A 252 0.78 11.75 1.56
C ILE A 252 1.41 11.77 0.17
N TYR A 253 2.72 12.01 0.07
CA TYR A 253 3.47 11.99 -1.18
C TYR A 253 3.28 10.66 -1.93
N TYR A 254 3.54 9.51 -1.28
CA TYR A 254 3.36 8.21 -1.91
C TYR A 254 1.90 7.96 -2.31
N SER A 255 0.95 8.36 -1.47
CA SER A 255 -0.47 8.21 -1.78
C SER A 255 -0.90 9.04 -2.99
N ARG A 256 -0.42 10.28 -3.10
CA ARG A 256 -0.67 11.16 -4.26
C ARG A 256 -0.03 10.62 -5.53
N ALA A 257 1.22 10.16 -5.45
CA ALA A 257 1.92 9.57 -6.59
C ALA A 257 1.18 8.34 -7.12
N ILE A 258 0.74 7.44 -6.23
CA ILE A 258 -0.02 6.23 -6.61
C ILE A 258 -1.37 6.60 -7.25
N LEU A 259 -2.14 7.50 -6.63
CA LEU A 259 -3.43 7.92 -7.16
C LEU A 259 -3.27 8.73 -8.45
N GLY A 260 -2.27 9.59 -8.53
CA GLY A 260 -1.95 10.38 -9.74
C GLY A 260 -1.64 9.46 -10.91
N SER A 261 -0.71 8.52 -10.74
CA SER A 261 -0.37 7.53 -11.79
C SER A 261 -1.58 6.69 -12.21
N PHE A 262 -2.46 6.34 -11.26
CA PHE A 262 -3.69 5.61 -11.57
C PHE A 262 -4.66 6.47 -12.39
N PHE A 263 -4.85 7.74 -12.04
CA PHE A 263 -5.69 8.65 -12.80
C PHE A 263 -5.11 8.96 -14.19
N ASP A 264 -3.81 9.15 -14.31
CA ASP A 264 -3.14 9.38 -15.59
C ASP A 264 -3.26 8.17 -16.52
N LEU A 265 -3.22 6.96 -15.97
CA LEU A 265 -3.52 5.72 -16.70
C LEU A 265 -4.99 5.69 -17.18
N LEU A 266 -5.96 6.05 -16.32
CA LEU A 266 -7.38 6.05 -16.68
C LEU A 266 -7.73 7.09 -17.77
N VAL A 267 -7.06 8.24 -17.75
CA VAL A 267 -7.25 9.33 -18.73
C VAL A 267 -6.46 9.06 -20.02
N GLY A 268 -5.57 8.05 -20.02
CA GLY A 268 -4.74 7.69 -21.16
C GLY A 268 -3.55 8.62 -21.41
N LYS A 269 -3.11 9.37 -20.39
CA LYS A 269 -1.86 10.16 -20.46
C LYS A 269 -0.64 9.25 -20.38
N VAL A 270 -0.77 8.14 -19.65
CA VAL A 270 0.26 7.13 -19.44
C VAL A 270 -0.20 5.83 -20.10
N GLY A 271 0.66 5.19 -20.86
CA GLY A 271 0.34 3.93 -21.54
C GLY A 271 0.43 2.72 -20.58
N VAL A 272 -0.26 1.64 -20.94
CA VAL A 272 -0.15 0.34 -20.21
C VAL A 272 1.30 -0.17 -20.21
N GLU A 273 2.10 0.32 -21.13
CA GLU A 273 3.53 0.01 -21.31
C GLU A 273 4.41 0.53 -20.17
N GLU A 274 3.94 1.53 -19.41
CA GLU A 274 4.65 2.07 -18.26
C GLU A 274 4.33 1.31 -16.96
N LEU A 275 3.33 0.42 -16.98
CA LEU A 275 3.03 -0.42 -15.84
C LEU A 275 4.15 -1.44 -15.62
N SER A 276 4.59 -1.54 -14.37
CA SER A 276 5.51 -2.59 -13.93
C SER A 276 4.74 -3.84 -13.53
N GLY A 277 5.03 -4.94 -14.18
CA GLY A 277 4.51 -6.25 -13.81
C GLY A 277 5.33 -6.93 -12.70
N PRO A 278 5.11 -8.22 -12.48
CA PRO A 278 5.83 -8.98 -11.46
C PRO A 278 7.36 -8.97 -11.67
N LEU A 279 7.83 -9.04 -12.90
CA LEU A 279 9.26 -9.02 -13.23
C LEU A 279 9.85 -7.62 -13.03
N GLY A 280 9.13 -6.57 -13.43
CA GLY A 280 9.52 -5.19 -13.18
C GLY A 280 9.63 -4.89 -11.69
N THR A 281 8.70 -5.38 -10.89
CA THR A 281 8.75 -5.23 -9.42
C THR A 281 9.95 -5.96 -8.81
N VAL A 282 10.28 -7.19 -9.27
CA VAL A 282 11.49 -7.90 -8.82
C VAL A 282 12.75 -7.13 -9.22
N SER A 283 12.76 -6.51 -10.41
CA SER A 283 13.87 -5.64 -10.84
C SER A 283 14.01 -4.41 -9.94
N ALA A 284 12.90 -3.77 -9.55
CA ALA A 284 12.90 -2.67 -8.60
C ALA A 284 13.45 -3.09 -7.23
N VAL A 285 13.07 -4.28 -6.72
CA VAL A 285 13.65 -4.84 -5.49
C VAL A 285 15.15 -5.08 -5.65
N ASN A 286 15.60 -5.59 -6.81
CA ASN A 286 17.03 -5.79 -7.07
C ASN A 286 17.80 -4.47 -7.02
N GLN A 287 17.28 -3.43 -7.64
CA GLN A 287 17.87 -2.08 -7.56
C GLN A 287 17.90 -1.56 -6.11
N ALA A 288 16.77 -1.66 -5.40
CA ALA A 288 16.68 -1.25 -4.01
C ALA A 288 17.72 -1.96 -3.12
N VAL A 289 17.93 -3.27 -3.32
CA VAL A 289 18.95 -4.04 -2.59
C VAL A 289 20.37 -3.52 -2.88
N HIS A 290 20.66 -3.08 -4.11
CA HIS A 290 21.95 -2.50 -4.46
C HIS A 290 22.20 -1.13 -3.80
N TYR A 291 21.17 -0.31 -3.68
CA TYR A 291 21.25 1.00 -3.02
C TYR A 291 21.25 0.89 -1.49
N GLY A 292 20.75 -0.22 -0.95
CA GLY A 292 20.79 -0.52 0.48
C GLY A 292 19.44 -0.74 1.13
N TRP A 293 19.48 -1.13 2.39
CA TRP A 293 18.27 -1.53 3.14
C TRP A 293 17.20 -0.42 3.27
N ARG A 294 17.60 0.86 3.23
CA ARG A 294 16.64 1.98 3.28
C ARG A 294 15.77 2.04 2.03
N GLU A 295 16.34 1.79 0.87
CA GLU A 295 15.61 1.74 -0.40
C GLU A 295 14.66 0.54 -0.43
N VAL A 296 15.05 -0.58 0.18
CA VAL A 296 14.16 -1.73 0.35
C VAL A 296 12.97 -1.38 1.25
N LEU A 297 13.18 -0.64 2.34
CA LEU A 297 12.09 -0.14 3.19
C LEU A 297 11.21 0.89 2.46
N SER A 298 11.81 1.80 1.69
CA SER A 298 11.09 2.78 0.87
C SER A 298 10.17 2.08 -0.13
N LEU A 299 10.69 1.07 -0.82
CA LEU A 299 9.91 0.24 -1.75
C LEU A 299 8.81 -0.58 -1.03
N LEU A 300 9.11 -1.13 0.15
CA LEU A 300 8.10 -1.82 0.98
C LEU A 300 6.96 -0.87 1.37
N ALA A 301 7.29 0.37 1.79
CA ALA A 301 6.28 1.38 2.09
C ALA A 301 5.42 1.71 0.87
N LEU A 302 6.05 1.95 -0.29
CA LEU A 302 5.36 2.21 -1.54
C LEU A 302 4.40 1.06 -1.92
N LEU A 303 4.89 -0.17 -1.89
CA LEU A 303 4.09 -1.35 -2.26
C LEU A 303 2.94 -1.61 -1.30
N THR A 304 3.14 -1.45 0.01
CA THR A 304 2.06 -1.69 0.97
C THR A 304 0.98 -0.62 0.91
N ILE A 305 1.34 0.67 0.72
CA ILE A 305 0.39 1.76 0.50
C ILE A 305 -0.38 1.54 -0.80
N ASN A 306 0.32 1.15 -1.87
CA ASN A 306 -0.27 0.83 -3.16
C ASN A 306 -1.33 -0.27 -3.03
N VAL A 307 -0.98 -1.42 -2.43
CA VAL A 307 -1.93 -2.52 -2.19
C VAL A 307 -3.11 -2.07 -1.31
N GLY A 308 -2.87 -1.25 -0.30
CA GLY A 308 -3.93 -0.67 0.53
C GLY A 308 -4.90 0.19 -0.28
N ILE A 309 -4.40 1.09 -1.12
CA ILE A 309 -5.20 1.98 -1.97
C ILE A 309 -6.01 1.15 -2.99
N PHE A 310 -5.34 0.26 -3.75
CA PHE A 310 -6.02 -0.53 -4.78
C PHE A 310 -7.09 -1.45 -4.21
N ASN A 311 -6.88 -2.02 -3.02
CA ASN A 311 -7.89 -2.81 -2.33
C ASN A 311 -9.08 -1.99 -1.78
N LEU A 312 -9.01 -0.66 -1.75
CA LEU A 312 -10.16 0.20 -1.46
C LEU A 312 -10.87 0.69 -2.71
N LEU A 313 -10.22 0.67 -3.88
CA LEU A 313 -10.85 1.07 -5.12
C LEU A 313 -11.95 0.09 -5.52
N PRO A 314 -13.03 0.55 -6.15
CA PRO A 314 -14.17 -0.30 -6.57
C PRO A 314 -13.82 -1.16 -7.79
N ILE A 315 -12.71 -1.86 -7.72
CA ILE A 315 -12.23 -2.74 -8.79
C ILE A 315 -12.76 -4.15 -8.53
N PRO A 316 -13.46 -4.77 -9.49
CA PRO A 316 -13.92 -6.15 -9.36
C PRO A 316 -12.77 -7.11 -9.03
N ALA A 317 -13.06 -8.15 -8.28
CA ALA A 317 -12.13 -9.12 -7.72
C ALA A 317 -11.27 -8.62 -6.53
N LEU A 318 -11.21 -7.32 -6.26
CA LEU A 318 -10.57 -6.74 -5.07
C LEU A 318 -11.58 -6.48 -3.95
N ASP A 319 -11.10 -6.25 -2.74
CA ASP A 319 -11.95 -6.03 -1.57
C ASP A 319 -12.83 -4.78 -1.68
N GLY A 320 -12.37 -3.74 -2.38
CA GLY A 320 -13.14 -2.52 -2.62
C GLY A 320 -14.48 -2.76 -3.30
N CYS A 321 -14.55 -3.71 -4.23
CA CYS A 321 -15.82 -4.09 -4.84
C CYS A 321 -16.74 -4.78 -3.83
N LYS A 322 -16.21 -5.66 -2.98
CA LYS A 322 -16.97 -6.29 -1.88
C LYS A 322 -17.46 -5.24 -0.88
N LEU A 323 -16.63 -4.25 -0.55
CA LEU A 323 -17.02 -3.13 0.32
C LEU A 323 -18.22 -2.37 -0.23
N LEU A 324 -18.29 -2.11 -1.55
CA LEU A 324 -19.45 -1.48 -2.17
C LEU A 324 -20.72 -2.34 -2.03
N PHE A 325 -20.62 -3.65 -2.26
CA PHE A 325 -21.79 -4.54 -2.10
C PHE A 325 -22.27 -4.57 -0.65
N LEU A 326 -21.34 -4.64 0.31
CA LEU A 326 -21.67 -4.66 1.73
C LEU A 326 -22.19 -3.30 2.24
N ALA A 327 -21.68 -2.19 1.72
CA ALA A 327 -22.23 -0.86 2.00
C ALA A 327 -23.65 -0.72 1.46
N TRP A 328 -23.91 -1.18 0.23
CA TRP A 328 -25.26 -1.21 -0.33
C TRP A 328 -26.22 -2.02 0.55
N GLU A 329 -25.82 -3.23 0.93
CA GLU A 329 -26.61 -4.08 1.81
C GLU A 329 -26.87 -3.42 3.17
N GLY A 330 -25.84 -2.83 3.78
CA GLY A 330 -25.96 -2.14 5.07
C GLY A 330 -26.88 -0.92 5.05
N LEU A 331 -26.96 -0.21 3.91
CA LEU A 331 -27.80 0.98 3.74
C LEU A 331 -29.24 0.65 3.33
N THR A 332 -29.42 -0.36 2.48
CA THR A 332 -30.73 -0.70 1.91
C THR A 332 -31.43 -1.85 2.63
N GLY A 333 -30.69 -2.62 3.43
CA GLY A 333 -31.17 -3.86 4.05
C GLY A 333 -31.34 -5.04 3.07
N HIS A 334 -30.94 -4.86 1.80
CA HIS A 334 -31.08 -5.89 0.77
C HIS A 334 -29.72 -6.21 0.16
N PRO A 335 -29.24 -7.48 0.22
CA PRO A 335 -28.00 -7.87 -0.39
C PRO A 335 -28.08 -7.81 -1.92
N VAL A 336 -26.95 -7.45 -2.55
CA VAL A 336 -26.82 -7.58 -4.00
C VAL A 336 -26.94 -9.08 -4.37
N PRO A 337 -27.74 -9.45 -5.39
CA PRO A 337 -27.93 -10.86 -5.74
C PRO A 337 -26.59 -11.60 -5.97
N PRO A 338 -26.40 -12.81 -5.40
CA PRO A 338 -25.13 -13.54 -5.52
C PRO A 338 -24.68 -13.78 -6.96
N ARG A 339 -25.63 -13.97 -7.88
CA ARG A 339 -25.33 -14.10 -9.32
C ARG A 339 -24.68 -12.84 -9.90
N VAL A 340 -25.16 -11.66 -9.50
CA VAL A 340 -24.60 -10.37 -9.97
C VAL A 340 -23.21 -10.18 -9.41
N GLN A 341 -23.00 -10.43 -8.10
CA GLN A 341 -21.68 -10.39 -7.48
C GLN A 341 -20.70 -11.36 -8.16
N GLY A 342 -21.15 -12.60 -8.42
CA GLY A 342 -20.36 -13.62 -9.09
C GLY A 342 -19.95 -13.20 -10.49
N VAL A 343 -20.86 -12.69 -11.32
CA VAL A 343 -20.55 -12.22 -12.69
C VAL A 343 -19.54 -11.06 -12.64
N ILE A 344 -19.76 -10.06 -11.79
CA ILE A 344 -18.87 -8.90 -11.67
C ILE A 344 -17.46 -9.36 -11.24
N ASN A 345 -17.38 -10.19 -10.19
CA ASN A 345 -16.08 -10.66 -9.69
C ASN A 345 -15.36 -11.55 -10.72
N THR A 346 -16.07 -12.46 -11.40
CA THR A 346 -15.45 -13.32 -12.42
C THR A 346 -14.94 -12.49 -13.59
N ALA A 347 -15.74 -11.55 -14.11
CA ALA A 347 -15.31 -10.66 -15.18
C ALA A 347 -14.08 -9.83 -14.78
N GLY A 348 -14.06 -9.30 -13.55
CA GLY A 348 -12.92 -8.56 -13.03
C GLY A 348 -11.67 -9.43 -12.87
N THR A 349 -11.82 -10.65 -12.34
CA THR A 349 -10.70 -11.59 -12.22
C THR A 349 -10.10 -11.90 -13.59
N VAL A 350 -10.94 -12.18 -14.59
CA VAL A 350 -10.48 -12.45 -15.98
C VAL A 350 -9.75 -11.23 -16.53
N ALA A 351 -10.30 -10.02 -16.35
CA ALA A 351 -9.66 -8.79 -16.81
C ALA A 351 -8.30 -8.54 -16.13
N LEU A 352 -8.21 -8.73 -14.81
CA LEU A 352 -6.96 -8.57 -14.07
C LEU A 352 -5.91 -9.61 -14.46
N VAL A 353 -6.30 -10.87 -14.65
CA VAL A 353 -5.38 -11.93 -15.13
C VAL A 353 -4.89 -11.61 -16.52
N TRP A 354 -5.77 -11.14 -17.42
CA TRP A 354 -5.38 -10.74 -18.77
C TRP A 354 -4.41 -9.55 -18.76
N LEU A 355 -4.70 -8.52 -17.95
CA LEU A 355 -3.81 -7.37 -17.76
C LEU A 355 -2.44 -7.82 -17.20
N MET A 356 -2.43 -8.70 -16.20
CA MET A 356 -1.18 -9.25 -15.63
C MET A 356 -0.35 -9.98 -16.70
N ILE A 357 -0.99 -10.77 -17.59
CA ILE A 357 -0.29 -11.45 -18.69
C ILE A 357 0.31 -10.43 -19.65
N LEU A 358 -0.45 -9.40 -20.06
CA LEU A 358 0.02 -8.36 -20.97
C LEU A 358 1.24 -7.62 -20.39
N VAL A 359 1.13 -7.15 -19.14
CA VAL A 359 2.21 -6.42 -18.48
C VAL A 359 3.45 -7.33 -18.28
N THR A 360 3.24 -8.62 -17.95
CA THR A 360 4.36 -9.56 -17.83
C THR A 360 5.04 -9.81 -19.18
N MET A 361 4.29 -9.92 -20.27
CA MET A 361 4.86 -10.03 -21.61
C MET A 361 5.67 -8.78 -21.99
N HIS A 362 5.15 -7.62 -21.62
CA HIS A 362 5.87 -6.36 -21.84
C HIS A 362 7.16 -6.29 -21.00
N ASP A 363 7.10 -6.66 -19.71
CA ASP A 363 8.30 -6.78 -18.86
C ASP A 363 9.35 -7.67 -19.52
N ILE A 364 8.96 -8.86 -20.02
CA ILE A 364 9.89 -9.78 -20.71
C ILE A 364 10.53 -9.11 -21.92
N SER A 365 9.76 -8.34 -22.70
CA SER A 365 10.29 -7.66 -23.88
C SER A 365 11.28 -6.53 -23.55
N ARG A 366 11.20 -5.97 -22.35
CA ARG A 366 12.16 -4.96 -21.84
C ARG A 366 13.48 -5.57 -21.38
N PHE A 367 13.47 -6.86 -20.99
CA PHE A 367 14.67 -7.54 -20.47
C PHE A 367 15.37 -8.43 -21.50
N LEU A 368 14.79 -8.61 -22.69
CA LEU A 368 15.40 -9.29 -23.84
C LEU A 368 16.04 -8.30 -24.80
#